data_43ec119ca18ec41b3e3684c50c5cc32e
#
_entry.id   43ec119ca18ec41b3e3684c50c5cc32e
#
_cell.length_a   1.000
_cell.length_b   1.000
_cell.length_c   1.000
_cell.angle_alpha   90.00
_cell.angle_beta   90.00
_cell.angle_gamma   90.00
#
_symmetry.space_group_name_H-M   'P 1'
#
loop_
_entity.id
_entity.type
_entity.pdbx_description
1 polymer ?
#
loop_
_entity_poly.entity_id
_entity_poly.type
_entity_poly.pdbx_seq_one_letter_code
_entity_poly.pdbx_strand_id
1 'polypeptide(L)'
;MGPGQGQPAGGQADRHNRAFFAHPRAQRPGQTMFKNLLLYRLGADWSATVAQIDEALSAARFTECGLTQARALGWVPPRGDDHGPLVEAIAGQWLLQLMVEQKVVPGAVVKRQVDALAAQVEKQTGRKPGKKQRKELKDQALLDLLPMAFAKRAAVKVWLAPAERKLAIDASSASRADEVLTALTQALPGLSASLVNTALSPAACMAEWLVSGDAPAGFSIDRDCELKAPDGEKPVVRYARHALDIAEVREHIVAGKQPTRLALTWQGRVSFLLTDGLQVKKIAFLDGVFDGASTQKDERFEADAAIATGELAPMIGDLLDALGGEQVLGEAPAAAPAAAPPQNPASAPASTPATDLPPWEATPA
;
A
#
# COMPACT_ATOMS: atom_id res chain seq x y z
N MET A 1 -36.39 29.18 62.17
CA MET A 1 -36.07 30.35 61.37
C MET A 1 -35.13 29.91 60.28
N GLY A 2 -35.65 29.69 59.08
CA GLY A 2 -34.84 29.61 57.81
C GLY A 2 -34.67 31.06 57.31
N PRO A 3 -34.29 31.31 56.07
CA PRO A 3 -33.88 30.47 54.90
C PRO A 3 -32.66 31.09 54.20
N GLY A 4 -32.20 30.46 53.13
CA GLY A 4 -31.25 31.07 52.20
C GLY A 4 -30.97 30.18 51.01
N GLN A 5 -31.90 30.18 50.07
CA GLN A 5 -31.67 29.65 48.71
C GLN A 5 -30.70 30.57 47.96
N GLY A 6 -29.72 29.99 47.33
CA GLY A 6 -28.89 30.62 46.33
C GLY A 6 -28.53 29.60 45.25
N GLN A 7 -29.32 29.57 44.17
CA GLN A 7 -28.93 28.96 42.89
C GLN A 7 -27.88 29.83 42.20
N PRO A 8 -26.86 29.29 41.60
CA PRO A 8 -26.21 29.92 40.46
C PRO A 8 -26.61 29.27 39.15
N ALA A 9 -26.78 30.16 38.21
CA ALA A 9 -27.20 30.01 36.84
C ALA A 9 -26.39 29.04 36.01
N GLY A 10 -27.07 28.48 34.99
CA GLY A 10 -26.53 27.57 34.02
C GLY A 10 -25.36 28.10 33.19
N GLY A 11 -24.32 27.33 33.20
CA GLY A 11 -23.29 27.35 32.21
C GLY A 11 -23.54 26.20 31.21
N GLN A 12 -24.06 26.55 30.06
CA GLN A 12 -24.13 25.70 28.90
C GLN A 12 -22.70 25.56 28.34
N ALA A 13 -21.98 24.54 28.77
CA ALA A 13 -20.65 24.23 28.28
C ALA A 13 -20.70 22.99 27.37
N ASP A 14 -20.40 23.24 26.11
CA ASP A 14 -19.80 22.39 25.11
C ASP A 14 -20.02 20.87 25.23
N ARG A 15 -21.06 20.42 24.52
CA ARG A 15 -21.23 19.02 24.08
C ARG A 15 -20.72 18.80 22.67
N HIS A 16 -19.51 19.20 22.33
CA HIS A 16 -18.86 18.85 21.06
C HIS A 16 -17.41 18.53 21.35
N ASN A 17 -17.11 17.28 21.24
CA ASN A 17 -15.83 16.61 20.99
C ASN A 17 -15.46 15.54 22.05
N ARG A 18 -16.32 14.54 22.21
CA ARG A 18 -15.84 13.23 22.66
C ARG A 18 -15.63 12.38 21.42
N ALA A 19 -14.49 12.57 20.74
CA ALA A 19 -13.96 11.59 19.83
C ALA A 19 -13.75 10.29 20.63
N PHE A 20 -14.53 9.26 20.32
CA PHE A 20 -14.36 7.91 20.84
C PHE A 20 -13.02 7.40 20.30
N PHE A 21 -11.98 7.49 21.12
CA PHE A 21 -10.71 6.83 20.88
C PHE A 21 -10.88 5.32 21.13
N ALA A 22 -11.30 4.59 20.10
CA ALA A 22 -11.26 3.15 20.13
C ALA A 22 -9.79 2.73 20.15
N HIS A 23 -9.33 2.15 21.22
CA HIS A 23 -8.07 1.42 21.25
C HIS A 23 -8.23 0.22 20.32
N PRO A 24 -7.28 -0.04 19.40
CA PRO A 24 -7.36 -1.24 18.57
C PRO A 24 -7.37 -2.47 19.50
N ARG A 25 -8.55 -3.06 19.70
CA ARG A 25 -8.68 -4.38 20.31
C ARG A 25 -7.93 -5.36 19.44
N ALA A 26 -7.25 -6.31 20.07
CA ALA A 26 -6.56 -7.39 19.38
C ALA A 26 -7.47 -8.01 18.32
N GLN A 27 -7.05 -7.91 17.06
CA GLN A 27 -7.77 -8.47 15.91
C GLN A 27 -8.05 -9.95 16.16
N ARG A 28 -9.30 -10.39 16.02
CA ARG A 28 -9.65 -11.81 16.08
C ARG A 28 -8.87 -12.57 15.00
N PRO A 29 -8.32 -13.78 15.32
CA PRO A 29 -7.68 -14.59 14.29
C PRO A 29 -8.70 -14.89 13.17
N GLY A 30 -8.43 -14.40 11.95
CA GLY A 30 -9.29 -14.52 10.79
C GLY A 30 -9.68 -13.21 10.09
N GLN A 31 -9.55 -12.06 10.74
CA GLN A 31 -10.00 -10.75 10.22
C GLN A 31 -9.01 -10.04 9.27
N THR A 32 -7.82 -10.57 9.01
CA THR A 32 -6.85 -9.96 8.13
C THR A 32 -6.75 -10.67 6.79
N MET A 33 -7.68 -10.35 5.86
CA MET A 33 -7.52 -10.82 4.47
C MET A 33 -6.23 -10.27 3.87
N PHE A 34 -5.96 -8.97 4.04
CA PHE A 34 -4.75 -8.27 3.57
C PHE A 34 -4.09 -7.50 4.72
N LYS A 35 -2.76 -7.51 4.76
CA LYS A 35 -1.96 -6.76 5.74
C LYS A 35 -1.21 -5.59 5.13
N ASN A 36 -0.76 -5.76 3.90
CA ASN A 36 -0.03 -4.73 3.18
C ASN A 36 -0.39 -4.82 1.70
N LEU A 37 -0.48 -3.70 1.01
CA LEU A 37 -0.76 -3.69 -0.42
C LEU A 37 0.29 -2.86 -1.15
N LEU A 38 0.86 -3.48 -2.19
CA LEU A 38 1.54 -2.79 -3.26
C LEU A 38 0.61 -2.83 -4.48
N LEU A 39 0.36 -1.66 -5.05
CA LEU A 39 -0.63 -1.45 -6.10
C LEU A 39 0.04 -1.37 -7.47
N TYR A 40 -0.51 -2.11 -8.42
CA TYR A 40 -0.08 -2.11 -9.80
C TYR A 40 -1.28 -1.85 -10.72
N ARG A 41 -1.04 -1.20 -11.84
CA ARG A 41 -1.98 -1.09 -12.96
C ARG A 41 -1.72 -2.18 -13.96
N LEU A 42 -2.79 -2.86 -14.38
CA LEU A 42 -2.75 -3.83 -15.47
C LEU A 42 -2.70 -3.13 -16.82
N GLY A 43 -1.87 -3.63 -17.71
CA GLY A 43 -1.73 -3.13 -19.09
C GLY A 43 -3.05 -3.17 -19.85
N ALA A 44 -3.28 -2.19 -20.72
CA ALA A 44 -4.54 -2.00 -21.42
C ALA A 44 -4.96 -3.21 -22.27
N ASP A 45 -4.01 -3.86 -22.90
CA ASP A 45 -4.24 -4.94 -23.85
C ASP A 45 -4.44 -6.31 -23.19
N TRP A 46 -4.16 -6.42 -21.87
CA TRP A 46 -4.32 -7.69 -21.18
C TRP A 46 -5.75 -7.92 -20.73
N SER A 47 -6.29 -9.08 -21.10
CA SER A 47 -7.58 -9.57 -20.62
C SER A 47 -7.51 -11.09 -20.50
N ALA A 48 -8.16 -11.64 -19.48
CA ALA A 48 -8.27 -13.09 -19.29
C ALA A 48 -9.56 -13.39 -18.52
N THR A 49 -10.06 -14.60 -18.68
CA THR A 49 -11.15 -15.14 -17.85
C THR A 49 -10.59 -15.87 -16.65
N VAL A 50 -11.41 -16.05 -15.62
CA VAL A 50 -11.06 -16.83 -14.42
C VAL A 50 -10.56 -18.22 -14.80
N ALA A 51 -11.26 -18.89 -15.73
CA ALA A 51 -10.90 -20.24 -16.16
C ALA A 51 -9.53 -20.30 -16.88
N GLN A 52 -9.23 -19.31 -17.72
CA GLN A 52 -7.93 -19.20 -18.38
C GLN A 52 -6.78 -18.99 -17.39
N ILE A 53 -7.01 -18.16 -16.36
CA ILE A 53 -6.01 -17.93 -15.33
C ILE A 53 -5.81 -19.21 -14.50
N ASP A 54 -6.89 -19.86 -14.07
CA ASP A 54 -6.81 -21.08 -13.29
C ASP A 54 -6.05 -22.19 -14.01
N GLU A 55 -6.34 -22.40 -15.30
CA GLU A 55 -5.63 -23.34 -16.16
C GLU A 55 -4.14 -23.00 -16.27
N ALA A 56 -3.81 -21.74 -16.56
CA ALA A 56 -2.44 -21.29 -16.70
C ALA A 56 -1.64 -21.45 -15.39
N LEU A 57 -2.23 -21.11 -14.25
CA LEU A 57 -1.60 -21.27 -12.95
C LEU A 57 -1.43 -22.74 -12.54
N SER A 58 -2.27 -23.63 -13.06
CA SER A 58 -2.21 -25.08 -12.77
C SER A 58 -0.88 -25.70 -13.25
N ALA A 59 -0.28 -25.16 -14.31
CA ALA A 59 1.05 -25.59 -14.76
C ALA A 59 2.18 -25.19 -13.79
N ALA A 60 1.94 -24.22 -12.91
CA ALA A 60 2.88 -23.71 -11.90
C ALA A 60 2.36 -23.90 -10.47
N ARG A 61 1.61 -25.00 -10.24
CA ARG A 61 1.18 -25.37 -8.88
C ARG A 61 2.38 -25.56 -7.97
N PHE A 62 2.18 -25.20 -6.71
CA PHE A 62 3.22 -25.32 -5.69
C PHE A 62 3.60 -26.79 -5.47
N THR A 63 4.91 -27.05 -5.50
CA THR A 63 5.53 -28.29 -5.07
C THR A 63 6.57 -27.98 -4.01
N GLU A 64 6.69 -28.84 -3.01
CA GLU A 64 7.64 -28.66 -1.93
C GLU A 64 9.11 -28.71 -2.38
N CYS A 65 9.99 -28.08 -1.65
CA CYS A 65 11.43 -28.11 -1.94
C CYS A 65 11.96 -29.53 -1.95
N GLY A 66 12.60 -29.94 -3.03
CA GLY A 66 13.41 -31.14 -3.08
C GLY A 66 14.56 -31.14 -2.06
N LEU A 67 15.24 -32.28 -1.87
CA LEU A 67 16.29 -32.44 -0.86
C LEU A 67 17.39 -31.35 -0.96
N THR A 68 17.85 -31.09 -2.17
CA THR A 68 18.94 -30.15 -2.45
C THR A 68 18.46 -28.75 -2.89
N GLN A 69 17.16 -28.56 -2.97
CA GLN A 69 16.56 -27.29 -3.36
C GLN A 69 16.41 -26.39 -2.15
N ALA A 70 16.99 -25.19 -2.22
CA ALA A 70 16.93 -24.20 -1.12
C ALA A 70 15.58 -23.47 -1.06
N ARG A 71 14.85 -23.40 -2.18
CA ARG A 71 13.63 -22.62 -2.30
C ARG A 71 12.73 -23.18 -3.40
N ALA A 72 11.43 -23.15 -3.13
CA ALA A 72 10.36 -23.43 -4.11
C ALA A 72 9.29 -22.34 -4.04
N LEU A 73 8.61 -22.09 -5.14
CA LEU A 73 7.45 -21.21 -5.21
C LEU A 73 6.44 -21.82 -6.20
N GLY A 74 5.17 -21.54 -5.96
CA GLY A 74 4.10 -22.01 -6.83
C GLY A 74 2.73 -21.58 -6.32
N TRP A 75 1.72 -21.73 -7.16
CA TRP A 75 0.36 -21.29 -6.87
C TRP A 75 -0.39 -22.33 -6.04
N VAL A 76 -1.15 -21.85 -5.06
CA VAL A 76 -2.00 -22.68 -4.18
C VAL A 76 -3.41 -22.10 -4.12
N PRO A 77 -4.42 -22.94 -3.86
CA PRO A 77 -5.79 -22.45 -3.66
C PRO A 77 -5.87 -21.41 -2.53
N PRO A 78 -6.52 -20.25 -2.76
CA PRO A 78 -6.63 -19.19 -1.75
C PRO A 78 -7.40 -19.60 -0.50
N ARG A 79 -8.37 -20.54 -0.60
CA ARG A 79 -9.12 -21.06 0.53
C ARG A 79 -8.32 -22.02 1.40
N GLY A 80 -7.21 -22.56 0.86
CA GLY A 80 -6.38 -23.55 1.54
C GLY A 80 -6.85 -25.00 1.36
N ASP A 81 -7.70 -25.28 0.38
CA ASP A 81 -8.13 -26.63 0.00
C ASP A 81 -7.16 -27.18 -1.04
N ASP A 82 -6.55 -28.34 -0.79
CA ASP A 82 -5.45 -28.88 -1.62
C ASP A 82 -5.82 -29.06 -3.11
N HIS A 83 -7.09 -29.31 -3.40
CA HIS A 83 -7.62 -29.54 -4.74
C HIS A 83 -8.54 -28.41 -5.25
N GLY A 84 -8.65 -27.32 -4.50
CA GLY A 84 -9.47 -26.18 -4.87
C GLY A 84 -8.94 -25.43 -6.10
N PRO A 85 -9.74 -24.50 -6.64
CA PRO A 85 -9.32 -23.62 -7.72
C PRO A 85 -8.19 -22.70 -7.25
N LEU A 86 -7.30 -22.34 -8.18
CA LEU A 86 -6.19 -21.41 -7.92
C LEU A 86 -6.63 -19.96 -8.00
N VAL A 87 -7.81 -19.70 -8.57
CA VAL A 87 -8.44 -18.39 -8.67
C VAL A 87 -9.83 -18.44 -8.07
N GLU A 88 -10.10 -17.62 -7.08
CA GLU A 88 -11.41 -17.42 -6.49
C GLU A 88 -12.01 -16.10 -6.97
N ALA A 89 -13.17 -16.17 -7.63
CA ALA A 89 -13.91 -15.00 -8.07
C ALA A 89 -15.04 -14.69 -7.09
N ILE A 90 -14.91 -13.59 -6.35
CA ILE A 90 -15.84 -13.17 -5.31
C ILE A 90 -16.22 -11.71 -5.54
N ALA A 91 -17.51 -11.44 -5.70
CA ALA A 91 -18.06 -10.10 -5.92
C ALA A 91 -17.33 -9.32 -7.06
N GLY A 92 -16.95 -10.01 -8.15
CA GLY A 92 -16.22 -9.41 -9.27
C GLY A 92 -14.72 -9.22 -9.05
N GLN A 93 -14.22 -9.54 -7.87
CA GLN A 93 -12.80 -9.50 -7.52
C GLN A 93 -12.19 -10.90 -7.59
N TRP A 94 -10.94 -11.02 -8.02
CA TRP A 94 -10.26 -12.31 -8.18
C TRP A 94 -9.12 -12.42 -7.19
N LEU A 95 -9.12 -13.49 -6.44
CA LEU A 95 -8.12 -13.76 -5.41
C LEU A 95 -7.27 -14.96 -5.80
N LEU A 96 -5.95 -14.78 -5.70
CA LEU A 96 -4.95 -15.81 -5.96
C LEU A 96 -3.99 -15.87 -4.77
N GLN A 97 -3.25 -16.97 -4.64
CA GLN A 97 -2.27 -17.12 -3.58
C GLN A 97 -1.00 -17.81 -4.07
N LEU A 98 0.13 -17.14 -3.90
CA LEU A 98 1.45 -17.72 -4.17
C LEU A 98 2.05 -18.25 -2.86
N MET A 99 2.43 -19.52 -2.83
CA MET A 99 3.21 -20.12 -1.75
C MET A 99 4.69 -20.01 -2.07
N VAL A 100 5.45 -19.56 -1.08
CA VAL A 100 6.91 -19.55 -1.13
C VAL A 100 7.43 -20.41 0.01
N GLU A 101 8.20 -21.43 -0.31
CA GLU A 101 8.90 -22.25 0.65
C GLU A 101 10.40 -21.97 0.57
N GLN A 102 11.03 -21.81 1.70
CA GLN A 102 12.46 -21.59 1.81
C GLN A 102 13.05 -22.42 2.95
N LYS A 103 14.06 -23.21 2.65
CA LYS A 103 14.84 -23.92 3.65
C LYS A 103 15.74 -22.96 4.39
N VAL A 104 15.69 -23.01 5.71
CA VAL A 104 16.44 -22.13 6.60
C VAL A 104 17.54 -22.91 7.27
N VAL A 105 18.78 -22.60 6.92
CA VAL A 105 19.97 -23.12 7.59
C VAL A 105 20.52 -22.01 8.49
N PRO A 106 20.56 -22.18 9.82
CA PRO A 106 21.09 -21.16 10.72
C PRO A 106 22.56 -20.85 10.42
N GLY A 107 22.92 -19.57 10.33
CA GLY A 107 24.27 -19.14 9.97
C GLY A 107 25.37 -19.70 10.90
N ALA A 108 25.07 -19.90 12.18
CA ALA A 108 25.98 -20.52 13.13
C ALA A 108 26.29 -21.98 12.78
N VAL A 109 25.30 -22.74 12.28
CA VAL A 109 25.48 -24.13 11.85
C VAL A 109 26.33 -24.17 10.59
N VAL A 110 26.04 -23.30 9.61
CA VAL A 110 26.86 -23.16 8.39
C VAL A 110 28.30 -22.84 8.74
N LYS A 111 28.53 -21.86 9.64
CA LYS A 111 29.88 -21.47 10.05
C LYS A 111 30.63 -22.65 10.68
N ARG A 112 30.01 -23.38 11.59
CA ARG A 112 30.64 -24.58 12.23
C ARG A 112 31.01 -25.64 11.19
N GLN A 113 30.14 -25.88 10.20
CA GLN A 113 30.44 -26.85 9.15
C GLN A 113 31.58 -26.36 8.24
N VAL A 114 31.61 -25.07 7.90
CA VAL A 114 32.71 -24.46 7.14
C VAL A 114 34.04 -24.56 7.89
N ASP A 115 34.05 -24.31 9.19
CA ASP A 115 35.27 -24.40 10.02
C ASP A 115 35.76 -25.84 10.10
N ALA A 116 34.86 -26.82 10.18
CA ALA A 116 35.22 -28.26 10.14
C ALA A 116 35.84 -28.66 8.78
N LEU A 117 35.21 -28.26 7.68
CA LEU A 117 35.72 -28.49 6.32
C LEU A 117 37.07 -27.78 6.10
N ALA A 118 37.23 -26.56 6.61
CA ALA A 118 38.47 -25.80 6.51
C ALA A 118 39.62 -26.48 7.28
N ALA A 119 39.36 -27.03 8.48
CA ALA A 119 40.32 -27.79 9.23
C ALA A 119 40.72 -29.08 8.52
N GLN A 120 39.81 -29.75 7.84
CA GLN A 120 40.09 -30.92 7.03
C GLN A 120 41.01 -30.59 5.84
N VAL A 121 40.75 -29.50 5.11
CA VAL A 121 41.60 -29.01 4.03
C VAL A 121 43.01 -28.67 4.55
N GLU A 122 43.11 -27.99 5.68
CA GLU A 122 44.40 -27.65 6.30
C GLU A 122 45.23 -28.89 6.66
N LYS A 123 44.57 -29.93 7.20
CA LYS A 123 45.22 -31.20 7.47
C LYS A 123 45.74 -31.93 6.22
N GLN A 124 45.00 -31.82 5.09
CA GLN A 124 45.35 -32.47 3.82
C GLN A 124 46.43 -31.72 3.06
N THR A 125 46.39 -30.39 3.06
CA THR A 125 47.22 -29.52 2.21
C THR A 125 48.36 -28.83 2.96
N GLY A 126 48.34 -28.86 4.29
CA GLY A 126 49.30 -28.15 5.15
C GLY A 126 49.09 -26.61 5.17
N ARG A 127 48.03 -26.11 4.52
CA ARG A 127 47.75 -24.66 4.41
C ARG A 127 46.30 -24.34 4.75
N LYS A 128 46.07 -23.20 5.39
CA LYS A 128 44.73 -22.68 5.64
C LYS A 128 44.05 -22.27 4.33
N PRO A 129 42.75 -22.60 4.13
CA PRO A 129 42.04 -22.23 2.94
C PRO A 129 41.94 -20.70 2.81
N GLY A 130 42.24 -20.16 1.60
CA GLY A 130 42.15 -18.78 1.27
C GLY A 130 40.69 -18.30 1.18
N LYS A 131 40.48 -17.00 0.96
CA LYS A 131 39.13 -16.38 0.90
C LYS A 131 38.22 -17.00 -0.14
N LYS A 132 38.73 -17.31 -1.36
CA LYS A 132 37.96 -17.95 -2.44
C LYS A 132 37.55 -19.37 -2.04
N GLN A 133 38.48 -20.16 -1.54
CA GLN A 133 38.26 -21.54 -1.10
C GLN A 133 37.27 -21.59 0.09
N ARG A 134 37.35 -20.64 1.03
CA ARG A 134 36.35 -20.55 2.12
C ARG A 134 34.92 -20.25 1.59
N LYS A 135 34.80 -19.53 0.52
CA LYS A 135 33.48 -19.31 -0.13
C LYS A 135 32.94 -20.61 -0.72
N GLU A 136 33.80 -21.37 -1.44
CA GLU A 136 33.44 -22.68 -1.99
C GLU A 136 33.05 -23.68 -0.87
N LEU A 137 33.79 -23.70 0.22
CA LEU A 137 33.45 -24.52 1.38
C LEU A 137 32.13 -24.11 2.02
N LYS A 138 31.78 -22.83 1.97
CA LYS A 138 30.48 -22.36 2.47
C LYS A 138 29.33 -22.83 1.57
N ASP A 139 29.50 -22.77 0.24
CA ASP A 139 28.52 -23.25 -0.69
C ASP A 139 28.32 -24.77 -0.57
N GLN A 140 29.43 -25.54 -0.38
CA GLN A 140 29.36 -26.95 -0.08
C GLN A 140 28.65 -27.25 1.25
N ALA A 141 29.01 -26.55 2.31
CA ALA A 141 28.37 -26.71 3.61
C ALA A 141 26.86 -26.43 3.57
N LEU A 142 26.42 -25.43 2.78
CA LEU A 142 25.01 -25.17 2.57
C LEU A 142 24.32 -26.33 1.87
N LEU A 143 24.89 -26.87 0.80
CA LEU A 143 24.34 -28.02 0.07
C LEU A 143 24.22 -29.26 0.96
N ASP A 144 25.24 -29.54 1.78
CA ASP A 144 25.26 -30.68 2.72
C ASP A 144 24.19 -30.55 3.82
N LEU A 145 23.86 -29.33 4.22
CA LEU A 145 22.88 -29.02 5.27
C LEU A 145 21.45 -28.92 4.78
N LEU A 146 21.21 -28.62 3.47
CA LEU A 146 19.88 -28.44 2.92
C LEU A 146 18.93 -29.63 3.13
N PRO A 147 19.34 -30.91 3.01
CA PRO A 147 18.46 -32.04 3.25
C PRO A 147 17.88 -32.11 4.66
N MET A 148 18.60 -31.57 5.64
CA MET A 148 18.22 -31.55 7.05
C MET A 148 17.61 -30.21 7.50
N ALA A 149 17.51 -29.24 6.58
CA ALA A 149 17.04 -27.91 6.91
C ALA A 149 15.52 -27.86 7.04
N PHE A 150 15.02 -27.12 8.01
CA PHE A 150 13.59 -26.85 8.15
C PHE A 150 13.10 -25.92 7.06
N ALA A 151 12.00 -26.29 6.42
CA ALA A 151 11.33 -25.43 5.45
C ALA A 151 10.39 -24.43 6.16
N LYS A 152 10.52 -23.15 5.79
CA LYS A 152 9.59 -22.10 6.20
C LYS A 152 8.72 -21.74 5.01
N ARG A 153 7.39 -21.82 5.19
CA ARG A 153 6.39 -21.44 4.19
C ARG A 153 5.83 -20.07 4.49
N ALA A 154 5.58 -19.31 3.44
CA ALA A 154 4.89 -18.03 3.48
C ALA A 154 3.97 -17.91 2.28
N ALA A 155 2.70 -17.65 2.52
CA ALA A 155 1.71 -17.38 1.49
C ALA A 155 1.62 -15.87 1.23
N VAL A 156 1.56 -15.49 -0.04
CA VAL A 156 1.36 -14.12 -0.50
C VAL A 156 0.05 -14.07 -1.26
N LYS A 157 -0.88 -13.27 -0.78
CA LYS A 157 -2.16 -13.07 -1.45
C LYS A 157 -2.04 -12.06 -2.57
N VAL A 158 -2.77 -12.31 -3.63
CA VAL A 158 -2.84 -11.47 -4.81
C VAL A 158 -4.30 -11.17 -5.08
N TRP A 159 -4.62 -9.93 -5.27
CA TRP A 159 -5.96 -9.46 -5.59
C TRP A 159 -5.94 -8.77 -6.95
N LEU A 160 -6.67 -9.33 -7.90
CA LEU A 160 -6.94 -8.73 -9.21
C LEU A 160 -8.34 -8.10 -9.17
N ALA A 161 -8.39 -6.82 -9.51
CA ALA A 161 -9.61 -6.05 -9.69
C ALA A 161 -9.77 -5.74 -11.19
N PRO A 162 -10.44 -6.63 -11.96
CA PRO A 162 -10.46 -6.52 -13.42
C PRO A 162 -11.16 -5.26 -13.93
N ALA A 163 -12.26 -4.87 -13.25
CA ALA A 163 -13.03 -3.69 -13.63
C ALA A 163 -12.22 -2.40 -13.49
N GLU A 164 -11.43 -2.30 -12.42
CA GLU A 164 -10.57 -1.16 -12.11
C GLU A 164 -9.19 -1.28 -12.79
N ARG A 165 -8.91 -2.40 -13.45
CA ARG A 165 -7.61 -2.73 -14.06
C ARG A 165 -6.46 -2.63 -13.05
N LYS A 166 -6.69 -3.07 -11.82
CA LYS A 166 -5.72 -3.01 -10.73
C LYS A 166 -5.32 -4.41 -10.28
N LEU A 167 -4.08 -4.49 -9.83
CA LEU A 167 -3.51 -5.66 -9.17
C LEU A 167 -2.93 -5.20 -7.84
N ALA A 168 -3.32 -5.83 -6.76
CA ALA A 168 -2.78 -5.57 -5.43
C ALA A 168 -2.08 -6.83 -4.90
N ILE A 169 -0.88 -6.67 -4.37
CA ILE A 169 -0.08 -7.77 -3.82
C ILE A 169 0.12 -7.54 -2.32
N ASP A 170 -0.28 -8.52 -1.50
CA ASP A 170 -0.08 -8.48 -0.04
C ASP A 170 1.38 -8.78 0.33
N ALA A 171 2.23 -7.80 0.12
CA ALA A 171 3.65 -7.91 0.41
C ALA A 171 4.15 -6.76 1.27
N SER A 172 5.03 -7.06 2.23
CA SER A 172 5.63 -6.05 3.12
C SER A 172 6.84 -5.33 2.49
N SER A 173 7.37 -5.85 1.36
CA SER A 173 8.52 -5.29 0.64
C SER A 173 8.34 -5.39 -0.86
N ALA A 174 8.94 -4.46 -1.60
CA ALA A 174 8.96 -4.46 -3.05
C ALA A 174 9.55 -5.77 -3.62
N SER A 175 10.67 -6.24 -3.07
CA SER A 175 11.30 -7.49 -3.53
C SER A 175 10.36 -8.71 -3.45
N ARG A 176 9.49 -8.78 -2.43
CA ARG A 176 8.49 -9.86 -2.34
C ARG A 176 7.38 -9.68 -3.37
N ALA A 177 6.97 -8.46 -3.65
CA ALA A 177 5.99 -8.18 -4.69
C ALA A 177 6.54 -8.46 -6.09
N ASP A 178 7.81 -8.12 -6.34
CA ASP A 178 8.50 -8.40 -7.60
C ASP A 178 8.59 -9.91 -7.90
N GLU A 179 8.79 -10.73 -6.86
CA GLU A 179 8.75 -12.20 -7.01
C GLU A 179 7.38 -12.69 -7.45
N VAL A 180 6.33 -12.16 -6.83
CA VAL A 180 4.94 -12.52 -7.17
C VAL A 180 4.62 -12.06 -8.60
N LEU A 181 5.00 -10.82 -8.94
CA LEU A 181 4.80 -10.27 -10.28
C LEU A 181 5.54 -11.09 -11.33
N THR A 182 6.78 -11.49 -11.05
CA THR A 182 7.53 -12.38 -11.93
C THR A 182 6.83 -13.72 -12.13
N ALA A 183 6.34 -14.34 -11.06
CA ALA A 183 5.61 -15.61 -11.15
C ALA A 183 4.29 -15.46 -11.92
N LEU A 184 3.58 -14.32 -11.78
CA LEU A 184 2.38 -14.01 -12.55
C LEU A 184 2.68 -13.85 -14.04
N THR A 185 3.68 -13.03 -14.38
CA THR A 185 4.04 -12.77 -15.79
C THR A 185 4.58 -14.02 -16.51
N GLN A 186 5.22 -14.92 -15.78
CA GLN A 186 5.65 -16.20 -16.32
C GLN A 186 4.48 -17.17 -16.57
N ALA A 187 3.48 -17.17 -15.69
CA ALA A 187 2.32 -18.04 -15.80
C ALA A 187 1.26 -17.50 -16.77
N LEU A 188 1.10 -16.17 -16.88
CA LEU A 188 0.05 -15.51 -17.66
C LEU A 188 0.64 -14.74 -18.84
N PRO A 189 0.69 -15.35 -20.04
CA PRO A 189 1.23 -14.69 -21.23
C PRO A 189 0.53 -13.36 -21.53
N GLY A 190 1.32 -12.35 -21.87
CA GLY A 190 0.82 -11.02 -22.20
C GLY A 190 0.43 -10.16 -20.99
N LEU A 191 0.47 -10.70 -19.77
CA LEU A 191 0.26 -9.89 -18.56
C LEU A 191 1.37 -8.84 -18.45
N SER A 192 0.98 -7.59 -18.47
CA SER A 192 1.84 -6.47 -18.12
C SER A 192 1.26 -5.73 -16.92
N ALA A 193 2.11 -5.32 -15.99
CA ALA A 193 1.71 -4.55 -14.83
C ALA A 193 2.80 -3.54 -14.48
N SER A 194 2.40 -2.33 -14.16
CA SER A 194 3.28 -1.24 -13.72
C SER A 194 2.86 -0.76 -12.32
N LEU A 195 3.81 -0.28 -11.52
CA LEU A 195 3.47 0.35 -10.25
C LEU A 195 2.50 1.52 -10.49
N VAL A 196 1.48 1.60 -9.65
CA VAL A 196 0.59 2.77 -9.64
C VAL A 196 1.38 3.99 -9.22
N ASN A 197 1.27 5.06 -10.01
CA ASN A 197 1.83 6.37 -9.72
C ASN A 197 0.70 7.39 -9.60
N THR A 198 0.95 8.46 -8.86
CA THR A 198 0.01 9.56 -8.64
C THR A 198 0.57 10.88 -9.12
N ALA A 199 -0.30 11.82 -9.50
CA ALA A 199 0.11 13.13 -9.98
C ALA A 199 0.90 13.93 -8.93
N LEU A 200 0.54 13.77 -7.65
CA LEU A 200 1.26 14.34 -6.52
C LEU A 200 2.03 13.25 -5.78
N SER A 201 3.22 13.57 -5.28
CA SER A 201 3.99 12.60 -4.51
C SER A 201 3.36 12.37 -3.14
N PRO A 202 3.24 11.12 -2.66
CA PRO A 202 2.70 10.85 -1.33
C PRO A 202 3.43 11.59 -0.21
N ALA A 203 4.75 11.75 -0.31
CA ALA A 203 5.55 12.50 0.67
C ALA A 203 5.13 13.97 0.74
N ALA A 204 4.88 14.62 -0.40
CA ALA A 204 4.45 16.02 -0.46
C ALA A 204 3.04 16.19 0.13
N CYS A 205 2.10 15.32 -0.25
CA CYS A 205 0.74 15.36 0.29
C CYS A 205 0.71 15.09 1.81
N MET A 206 1.45 14.08 2.29
CA MET A 206 1.57 13.82 3.73
C MET A 206 2.17 15.01 4.49
N ALA A 207 3.13 15.73 3.88
CA ALA A 207 3.70 16.92 4.49
C ALA A 207 2.66 18.05 4.59
N GLU A 208 1.90 18.27 3.53
CA GLU A 208 0.82 19.26 3.50
C GLU A 208 -0.24 18.97 4.56
N TRP A 209 -0.74 17.74 4.66
CA TRP A 209 -1.72 17.32 5.64
C TRP A 209 -1.23 17.49 7.09
N LEU A 210 0.06 17.20 7.35
CA LEU A 210 0.66 17.39 8.67
C LEU A 210 0.87 18.86 9.02
N VAL A 211 1.17 19.73 8.05
CA VAL A 211 1.39 21.16 8.26
C VAL A 211 0.06 21.88 8.43
N SER A 212 -0.93 21.61 7.60
CA SER A 212 -2.27 22.19 7.70
C SER A 212 -3.04 21.66 8.92
N GLY A 213 -2.81 20.39 9.26
CA GLY A 213 -3.62 19.65 10.24
C GLY A 213 -4.89 19.08 9.62
N ASP A 214 -5.13 19.29 8.32
CA ASP A 214 -6.31 18.86 7.59
C ASP A 214 -6.01 17.58 6.81
N ALA A 215 -6.71 16.50 7.17
CA ALA A 215 -6.68 15.27 6.40
C ALA A 215 -7.50 15.42 5.11
N PRO A 216 -7.19 14.66 4.04
CA PRO A 216 -8.02 14.65 2.84
C PRO A 216 -9.43 14.12 3.14
N ALA A 217 -10.39 14.44 2.27
CA ALA A 217 -11.78 14.05 2.44
C ALA A 217 -11.94 12.55 2.67
N GLY A 218 -12.70 12.16 3.68
CA GLY A 218 -12.91 10.76 4.05
C GLY A 218 -11.80 10.14 4.90
N PHE A 219 -10.69 10.83 5.15
CA PHE A 219 -9.58 10.35 5.96
C PHE A 219 -9.43 11.14 7.27
N SER A 220 -8.78 10.51 8.25
CA SER A 220 -8.28 11.17 9.45
C SER A 220 -6.81 10.81 9.66
N ILE A 221 -6.03 11.76 10.20
CA ILE A 221 -4.63 11.54 10.55
C ILE A 221 -4.59 10.87 11.92
N ASP A 222 -3.88 9.73 11.98
CA ASP A 222 -3.67 8.98 13.22
C ASP A 222 -2.40 9.43 13.94
N ARG A 223 -1.90 8.61 14.87
CA ARG A 223 -0.86 8.97 15.84
C ARG A 223 0.54 8.46 15.52
N ASP A 224 0.75 7.85 14.36
CA ASP A 224 2.05 7.30 13.95
C ASP A 224 2.57 8.04 12.70
N CYS A 225 3.77 8.59 12.79
CA CYS A 225 4.45 9.28 11.70
C CYS A 225 5.96 9.03 11.75
N GLU A 226 6.59 8.96 10.57
CA GLU A 226 8.04 8.94 10.44
C GLU A 226 8.48 10.05 9.49
N LEU A 227 9.35 10.95 9.98
CA LEU A 227 9.94 12.05 9.22
C LEU A 227 11.43 11.78 9.02
N LYS A 228 11.95 11.99 7.82
CA LYS A 228 13.34 11.74 7.46
C LYS A 228 13.94 12.93 6.71
N ALA A 229 15.14 13.32 7.07
CA ALA A 229 15.86 14.33 6.31
C ALA A 229 16.38 13.75 4.98
N PRO A 230 16.39 14.55 3.90
CA PRO A 230 16.89 14.14 2.58
C PRO A 230 18.42 14.08 2.52
N ASP A 231 19.12 14.69 3.47
CA ASP A 231 20.58 14.79 3.54
C ASP A 231 21.28 13.43 3.75
N GLY A 232 22.61 13.42 3.61
CA GLY A 232 23.42 12.20 3.65
C GLY A 232 23.38 11.46 4.99
N GLU A 233 23.26 12.17 6.11
CA GLU A 233 23.18 11.59 7.47
C GLU A 233 21.80 11.00 7.77
N LYS A 234 20.76 11.45 7.03
CA LYS A 234 19.38 10.91 7.11
C LYS A 234 18.83 10.80 8.53
N PRO A 235 18.87 11.86 9.35
CA PRO A 235 18.27 11.81 10.68
C PRO A 235 16.77 11.56 10.57
N VAL A 236 16.28 10.62 11.43
CA VAL A 236 14.91 10.14 11.44
C VAL A 236 14.25 10.52 12.75
N VAL A 237 13.04 11.09 12.67
CA VAL A 237 12.17 11.31 13.82
C VAL A 237 10.95 10.42 13.67
N ARG A 238 10.59 9.71 14.73
CA ARG A 238 9.42 8.83 14.75
C ARG A 238 8.50 9.22 15.89
N TYR A 239 7.26 9.46 15.53
CA TYR A 239 6.17 9.62 16.47
C TYR A 239 5.37 8.33 16.49
N ALA A 240 5.19 7.75 17.65
CA ALA A 240 4.41 6.53 17.83
C ALA A 240 3.37 6.77 18.93
N ARG A 241 2.09 6.59 18.59
CA ARG A 241 0.95 6.83 19.47
C ARG A 241 0.93 8.24 20.07
N HIS A 242 1.44 9.22 19.35
CA HIS A 242 1.56 10.61 19.75
C HIS A 242 0.66 11.50 18.92
N ALA A 243 0.07 12.56 19.50
CA ALA A 243 -0.64 13.56 18.72
C ALA A 243 0.32 14.20 17.70
N LEU A 244 -0.14 14.40 16.46
CA LEU A 244 0.66 14.94 15.37
C LEU A 244 0.32 16.40 15.04
N ASP A 245 -0.72 16.97 15.65
CA ASP A 245 -1.16 18.37 15.53
C ASP A 245 -0.34 19.35 16.36
N ILE A 246 0.92 19.04 16.62
CA ILE A 246 1.84 19.80 17.44
C ILE A 246 2.82 20.64 16.60
N ALA A 247 3.29 21.76 17.14
CA ALA A 247 4.24 22.65 16.48
C ALA A 247 5.54 21.94 16.08
N GLU A 248 6.04 21.01 16.88
CA GLU A 248 7.27 20.27 16.65
C GLU A 248 7.25 19.46 15.33
N VAL A 249 6.13 18.84 14.99
CA VAL A 249 5.98 18.11 13.72
C VAL A 249 6.10 19.08 12.54
N ARG A 250 5.43 20.23 12.63
CA ARG A 250 5.50 21.29 11.61
C ARG A 250 6.90 21.87 11.46
N GLU A 251 7.58 22.13 12.58
CA GLU A 251 8.97 22.62 12.58
C GLU A 251 9.92 21.64 11.88
N HIS A 252 9.77 20.36 12.12
CA HIS A 252 10.57 19.35 11.42
C HIS A 252 10.35 19.34 9.92
N ILE A 253 9.11 19.54 9.45
CA ILE A 253 8.79 19.60 8.02
C ILE A 253 9.32 20.89 7.40
N VAL A 254 9.14 22.03 8.08
CA VAL A 254 9.71 23.34 7.64
C VAL A 254 11.24 23.29 7.59
N ALA A 255 11.88 22.54 8.50
CA ALA A 255 13.33 22.30 8.48
C ALA A 255 13.76 21.32 7.38
N GLY A 256 12.87 20.91 6.47
CA GLY A 256 13.17 20.10 5.29
C GLY A 256 13.04 18.57 5.48
N LYS A 257 12.60 18.07 6.65
CA LYS A 257 12.31 16.65 6.78
C LYS A 257 11.05 16.29 6.04
N GLN A 258 11.07 15.15 5.34
CA GLN A 258 9.93 14.64 4.57
C GLN A 258 9.27 13.47 5.29
N PRO A 259 7.93 13.40 5.31
CA PRO A 259 7.24 12.22 5.79
C PRO A 259 7.54 11.01 4.90
N THR A 260 8.03 9.94 5.52
CA THR A 260 8.21 8.66 4.85
C THR A 260 7.11 7.66 5.21
N ARG A 261 6.37 7.95 6.29
CA ARG A 261 5.21 7.16 6.73
C ARG A 261 4.24 8.04 7.50
N LEU A 262 2.96 7.83 7.26
CA LEU A 262 1.88 8.46 7.99
C LEU A 262 0.74 7.46 8.21
N ALA A 263 0.28 7.33 9.44
CA ALA A 263 -0.88 6.52 9.75
C ALA A 263 -2.16 7.33 9.50
N LEU A 264 -3.09 6.69 8.78
CA LEU A 264 -4.36 7.25 8.38
C LEU A 264 -5.49 6.26 8.69
N THR A 265 -6.68 6.78 8.95
CA THR A 265 -7.91 5.99 9.02
C THR A 265 -8.91 6.53 7.99
N TRP A 266 -9.42 5.63 7.14
CA TRP A 266 -10.43 5.93 6.14
C TRP A 266 -11.83 5.65 6.68
N GLN A 267 -12.71 6.66 6.63
CA GLN A 267 -14.13 6.65 7.05
C GLN A 267 -14.40 5.99 8.41
N GLY A 268 -13.42 5.96 9.32
CA GLY A 268 -13.53 5.25 10.59
C GLY A 268 -13.66 3.72 10.45
N ARG A 269 -13.34 3.14 9.29
CA ARG A 269 -13.52 1.72 8.96
C ARG A 269 -12.21 0.98 8.73
N VAL A 270 -11.24 1.60 8.06
CA VAL A 270 -9.95 0.99 7.73
C VAL A 270 -8.83 1.89 8.17
N SER A 271 -7.98 1.42 9.08
CA SER A 271 -6.73 2.11 9.42
C SER A 271 -5.55 1.47 8.71
N PHE A 272 -4.59 2.29 8.31
CA PHE A 272 -3.39 1.85 7.60
C PHE A 272 -2.24 2.83 7.73
N LEU A 273 -1.07 2.42 7.30
CA LEU A 273 0.13 3.24 7.23
C LEU A 273 0.47 3.50 5.75
N LEU A 274 0.33 4.75 5.30
CA LEU A 274 0.79 5.18 3.98
C LEU A 274 2.29 5.42 3.99
N THR A 275 3.00 5.00 2.95
CA THR A 275 4.43 5.28 2.76
C THR A 275 4.67 6.26 1.62
N ASP A 276 5.86 6.88 1.60
CA ASP A 276 6.33 7.75 0.54
C ASP A 276 6.39 7.09 -0.85
N GLY A 277 6.50 5.76 -0.89
CA GLY A 277 6.43 4.95 -2.11
C GLY A 277 5.03 4.39 -2.41
N LEU A 278 3.95 5.02 -1.96
CA LEU A 278 2.56 4.60 -2.20
C LEU A 278 2.26 3.14 -1.79
N GLN A 279 2.91 2.65 -0.71
CA GLN A 279 2.58 1.36 -0.13
C GLN A 279 1.59 1.55 1.01
N VAL A 280 0.52 0.77 1.01
CA VAL A 280 -0.46 0.71 2.09
C VAL A 280 -0.05 -0.42 3.03
N LYS A 281 0.36 -0.10 4.25
CA LYS A 281 0.90 -1.07 5.22
C LYS A 281 0.07 -1.13 6.49
N LYS A 282 0.21 -2.24 7.23
CA LYS A 282 -0.46 -2.45 8.51
C LYS A 282 -1.97 -2.23 8.44
N ILE A 283 -2.59 -2.68 7.36
CA ILE A 283 -4.04 -2.56 7.19
C ILE A 283 -4.75 -3.25 8.36
N ALA A 284 -5.65 -2.54 8.98
CA ALA A 284 -6.51 -3.04 10.03
C ALA A 284 -7.93 -2.53 9.80
N PHE A 285 -8.88 -3.46 9.76
CA PHE A 285 -10.29 -3.14 9.73
C PHE A 285 -10.77 -2.87 11.15
N LEU A 286 -11.48 -1.77 11.35
CA LEU A 286 -11.97 -1.36 12.66
C LEU A 286 -13.23 -2.13 13.05
N ASP A 287 -13.62 -1.99 14.32
CA ASP A 287 -14.79 -2.68 14.87
C ASP A 287 -16.06 -2.38 14.06
N GLY A 288 -16.87 -3.40 13.82
CA GLY A 288 -18.11 -3.29 13.05
C GLY A 288 -17.99 -3.63 11.55
N VAL A 289 -16.80 -3.58 10.95
CA VAL A 289 -16.64 -3.85 9.50
C VAL A 289 -16.98 -5.32 9.15
N PHE A 290 -16.61 -6.25 10.02
CA PHE A 290 -16.87 -7.69 9.86
C PHE A 290 -18.02 -8.20 10.73
N ASP A 291 -18.85 -7.31 11.29
CA ASP A 291 -20.00 -7.72 12.09
C ASP A 291 -21.07 -8.38 11.18
N GLY A 292 -21.44 -9.60 11.50
CA GLY A 292 -22.39 -10.41 10.71
C GLY A 292 -21.74 -11.35 9.69
N ALA A 293 -20.42 -11.42 9.59
CA ALA A 293 -19.75 -12.42 8.77
C ALA A 293 -20.06 -13.84 9.26
N SER A 294 -20.27 -14.79 8.32
CA SER A 294 -20.62 -16.18 8.60
C SER A 294 -19.57 -16.86 9.49
N THR A 295 -20.03 -17.79 10.34
CA THR A 295 -19.17 -18.62 11.19
C THR A 295 -18.72 -19.91 10.51
N GLN A 296 -19.37 -20.32 9.42
CA GLN A 296 -18.99 -21.51 8.64
C GLN A 296 -17.72 -21.21 7.83
N LYS A 297 -16.78 -22.17 7.77
CA LYS A 297 -15.43 -21.96 7.22
C LYS A 297 -15.44 -21.51 5.75
N ASP A 298 -16.26 -22.14 4.93
CA ASP A 298 -16.29 -21.88 3.48
C ASP A 298 -16.99 -20.55 3.15
N GLU A 299 -18.14 -20.31 3.77
CA GLU A 299 -18.86 -19.03 3.67
C GLU A 299 -18.07 -17.87 4.27
N ARG A 300 -17.26 -18.14 5.30
CA ARG A 300 -16.43 -17.14 5.95
C ARG A 300 -15.34 -16.60 5.03
N PHE A 301 -14.69 -17.46 4.24
CA PHE A 301 -13.68 -16.99 3.30
C PHE A 301 -14.28 -16.04 2.25
N GLU A 302 -15.45 -16.39 1.71
CA GLU A 302 -16.18 -15.55 0.75
C GLU A 302 -16.60 -14.22 1.37
N ALA A 303 -17.19 -14.27 2.56
CA ALA A 303 -17.63 -13.07 3.27
C ALA A 303 -16.46 -12.16 3.62
N ASP A 304 -15.39 -12.72 4.19
CA ASP A 304 -14.17 -11.97 4.56
C ASP A 304 -13.53 -11.35 3.32
N ALA A 305 -13.50 -12.06 2.20
CA ALA A 305 -12.96 -11.57 0.94
C ALA A 305 -13.83 -10.46 0.34
N ALA A 306 -15.15 -10.66 0.27
CA ALA A 306 -16.09 -9.66 -0.25
C ALA A 306 -16.05 -8.38 0.58
N ILE A 307 -16.06 -8.50 1.90
CA ILE A 307 -15.97 -7.33 2.80
C ILE A 307 -14.63 -6.63 2.64
N ALA A 308 -13.52 -7.37 2.71
CA ALA A 308 -12.19 -6.77 2.64
C ALA A 308 -11.96 -6.03 1.30
N THR A 309 -12.32 -6.65 0.17
CA THR A 309 -12.17 -6.00 -1.14
C THR A 309 -13.17 -4.87 -1.33
N GLY A 310 -14.40 -5.02 -0.81
CA GLY A 310 -15.45 -4.00 -0.83
C GLY A 310 -15.09 -2.73 -0.06
N GLU A 311 -14.30 -2.83 1.02
CA GLU A 311 -13.78 -1.69 1.78
C GLU A 311 -12.49 -1.12 1.16
N LEU A 312 -11.59 -1.99 0.72
CA LEU A 312 -10.28 -1.56 0.22
C LEU A 312 -10.36 -0.94 -1.18
N ALA A 313 -11.28 -1.36 -2.05
CA ALA A 313 -11.40 -0.80 -3.39
C ALA A 313 -11.78 0.71 -3.36
N PRO A 314 -12.84 1.15 -2.67
CA PRO A 314 -13.16 2.57 -2.57
C PRO A 314 -12.10 3.35 -1.77
N MET A 315 -11.54 2.77 -0.70
CA MET A 315 -10.44 3.40 0.05
C MET A 315 -9.24 3.70 -0.86
N ILE A 316 -8.86 2.77 -1.73
CA ILE A 316 -7.76 2.96 -2.70
C ILE A 316 -8.14 4.06 -3.71
N GLY A 317 -9.39 4.08 -4.19
CA GLY A 317 -9.89 5.14 -5.07
C GLY A 317 -9.75 6.52 -4.43
N ASP A 318 -10.34 6.70 -3.26
CA ASP A 318 -10.28 7.96 -2.50
C ASP A 318 -8.83 8.37 -2.17
N LEU A 319 -7.95 7.40 -1.87
CA LEU A 319 -6.54 7.68 -1.62
C LEU A 319 -5.81 8.18 -2.87
N LEU A 320 -6.06 7.56 -4.02
CA LEU A 320 -5.47 8.01 -5.30
C LEU A 320 -5.98 9.40 -5.67
N ASP A 321 -7.26 9.68 -5.47
CA ASP A 321 -7.84 11.01 -5.70
C ASP A 321 -7.23 12.07 -4.78
N ALA A 322 -7.04 11.74 -3.50
CA ALA A 322 -6.36 12.61 -2.52
C ALA A 322 -4.89 12.90 -2.88
N LEU A 323 -4.27 12.03 -3.69
CA LEU A 323 -2.92 12.20 -4.24
C LEU A 323 -2.90 12.81 -5.65
N GLY A 324 -4.00 13.47 -6.05
CA GLY A 324 -4.12 14.18 -7.33
C GLY A 324 -4.51 13.29 -8.52
N GLY A 325 -4.97 12.09 -8.26
CA GLY A 325 -5.36 11.10 -9.26
C GLY A 325 -4.21 10.19 -9.71
N GLU A 326 -4.58 9.08 -10.32
CA GLU A 326 -3.61 8.12 -10.88
C GLU A 326 -3.00 8.69 -12.16
N GLN A 327 -1.67 8.63 -12.24
CA GLN A 327 -0.92 9.01 -13.44
C GLN A 327 -0.55 7.76 -14.24
N VAL A 328 -1.13 7.62 -15.42
CA VAL A 328 -0.79 6.52 -16.35
C VAL A 328 0.39 6.94 -17.20
N LEU A 329 1.50 6.20 -17.14
CA LEU A 329 2.68 6.44 -17.97
C LEU A 329 2.31 6.29 -19.45
N GLY A 330 2.46 7.38 -20.22
CA GLY A 330 2.13 7.42 -21.65
C GLY A 330 0.80 8.10 -22.00
N GLU A 331 -0.06 8.41 -21.05
CA GLU A 331 -1.18 9.34 -21.24
C GLU A 331 -0.76 10.75 -20.83
N ALA A 332 -1.07 11.74 -21.66
CA ALA A 332 -0.91 13.13 -21.26
C ALA A 332 -1.78 13.40 -20.01
N PRO A 333 -1.29 14.18 -19.02
CA PRO A 333 -2.09 14.49 -17.84
C PRO A 333 -3.42 15.07 -18.30
N ALA A 334 -4.53 14.53 -17.78
CA ALA A 334 -5.86 15.07 -18.03
C ALA A 334 -5.81 16.57 -17.72
N ALA A 335 -6.09 17.39 -18.71
CA ALA A 335 -6.08 18.84 -18.53
C ALA A 335 -6.98 19.15 -17.33
N ALA A 336 -6.41 19.83 -16.34
CA ALA A 336 -7.20 20.35 -15.22
C ALA A 336 -8.43 21.06 -15.80
N PRO A 337 -9.63 20.90 -15.22
CA PRO A 337 -10.81 21.57 -15.70
C PRO A 337 -10.47 23.06 -15.81
N ALA A 338 -10.51 23.59 -17.05
CA ALA A 338 -10.18 24.98 -17.32
C ALA A 338 -11.03 25.84 -16.39
N ALA A 339 -10.38 26.62 -15.52
CA ALA A 339 -11.04 27.60 -14.70
C ALA A 339 -11.95 28.43 -15.65
N ALA A 340 -13.24 28.45 -15.36
CA ALA A 340 -14.20 29.22 -16.14
C ALA A 340 -13.63 30.64 -16.29
N PRO A 341 -13.63 31.19 -17.52
CA PRO A 341 -13.09 32.51 -17.71
C PRO A 341 -13.90 33.51 -16.82
N PRO A 342 -13.24 34.51 -16.21
CA PRO A 342 -13.92 35.44 -15.35
C PRO A 342 -15.03 36.09 -16.13
N GLN A 343 -16.27 35.97 -15.69
CA GLN A 343 -17.39 36.67 -16.24
C GLN A 343 -17.17 38.16 -15.99
N ASN A 344 -16.82 38.88 -17.04
CA ASN A 344 -16.77 40.34 -17.01
C ASN A 344 -18.20 40.86 -16.67
N PRO A 345 -18.37 41.74 -15.70
CA PRO A 345 -19.65 42.35 -15.44
C PRO A 345 -20.06 43.14 -16.67
N ALA A 346 -21.31 42.93 -17.09
CA ALA A 346 -21.96 43.51 -18.24
C ALA A 346 -21.66 45.03 -18.36
N SER A 347 -21.05 45.41 -19.47
CA SER A 347 -20.87 46.81 -19.88
C SER A 347 -22.26 47.46 -20.09
N ALA A 348 -22.52 48.54 -19.41
CA ALA A 348 -23.64 49.42 -19.67
C ALA A 348 -23.61 49.96 -21.11
N PRO A 349 -24.75 50.21 -21.77
CA PRO A 349 -24.79 50.66 -23.15
C PRO A 349 -24.17 52.07 -23.27
N ALA A 350 -23.13 52.19 -24.10
CA ALA A 350 -22.49 53.44 -24.42
C ALA A 350 -23.46 54.30 -25.25
N SER A 351 -23.76 55.49 -24.75
CA SER A 351 -24.41 56.57 -25.49
C SER A 351 -23.49 57.00 -26.64
N THR A 352 -24.06 57.04 -27.85
CA THR A 352 -23.43 57.56 -29.08
C THR A 352 -23.03 59.03 -28.93
N PRO A 353 -21.78 59.43 -29.25
CA PRO A 353 -21.43 60.81 -29.38
C PRO A 353 -21.89 61.34 -30.74
N ALA A 354 -22.54 62.50 -30.70
CA ALA A 354 -22.88 63.26 -31.87
C ALA A 354 -21.63 63.66 -32.66
N THR A 355 -21.65 63.46 -33.98
CA THR A 355 -20.61 63.86 -34.91
C THR A 355 -20.64 65.36 -35.10
N ASP A 356 -19.72 66.07 -34.43
CA ASP A 356 -19.48 67.51 -34.79
C ASP A 356 -18.52 67.51 -35.99
N LEU A 357 -19.11 67.93 -37.17
CA LEU A 357 -18.31 68.22 -38.36
C LEU A 357 -17.76 69.66 -38.29
N PRO A 358 -16.54 69.92 -38.65
CA PRO A 358 -15.94 71.27 -38.62
C PRO A 358 -16.51 72.16 -39.74
N PRO A 359 -16.64 73.50 -39.49
CA PRO A 359 -17.44 74.47 -40.36
C PRO A 359 -16.84 74.83 -41.69
N TRP A 360 -15.83 74.20 -42.26
CA TRP A 360 -15.10 74.68 -43.44
C TRP A 360 -15.26 73.84 -44.71
N GLU A 361 -16.05 72.79 -44.70
CA GLU A 361 -16.32 71.99 -45.90
C GLU A 361 -17.66 72.30 -46.59
N ALA A 362 -18.10 73.58 -46.60
CA ALA A 362 -19.14 74.00 -47.45
C ALA A 362 -18.52 74.81 -48.64
N THR A 363 -18.32 74.19 -49.81
CA THR A 363 -17.94 74.87 -51.03
C THR A 363 -19.21 74.91 -51.95
N PRO A 364 -19.54 76.09 -52.52
CA PRO A 364 -20.69 76.25 -53.37
C PRO A 364 -20.38 75.96 -54.84
N ALA A 365 -21.30 75.43 -55.55
CA ALA A 365 -21.81 75.69 -56.87
C ALA A 365 -22.52 74.46 -57.47
#